data_290ffd5a26d8c09f935eb87ab92e36a7
#
_entry.id   290ffd5a26d8c09f935eb87ab92e36a7
#
_cell.length_a   1.000
_cell.length_b   1.000
_cell.length_c   1.000
_cell.angle_alpha   90.00
_cell.angle_beta   90.00
_cell.angle_gamma   90.00
#
_symmetry.space_group_name_H-M   'P 1'
#
loop_
_entity.id
_entity.type
_entity.pdbx_description
1 polymer ?
#
loop_
_entity_poly.entity_id
_entity_poly.type
_entity_poly.pdbx_seq_one_letter_code
_entity_poly.pdbx_strand_id
1 'polypeptide(L)'
;MADDAEREQQLIQDLQAELAKLKVSDLLLQTLYTISSLGFHRLSGETKDLDQARLAIEALKALLPVLEGAAPDDAVRDFNQVLVNMQLAYAAAVEERERS
;
A
#
# COMPACT_ATOMS: atom_id res chain seq x y z
N MET A 1 13.53 38.60 4.42
CA MET A 1 14.60 37.60 4.42
C MET A 1 14.70 36.82 5.69
N ALA A 2 14.78 37.46 6.85
CA ALA A 2 14.66 36.75 8.13
C ALA A 2 13.33 36.01 8.24
N ASP A 3 12.25 36.61 7.72
CA ASP A 3 10.92 36.02 7.75
C ASP A 3 10.83 34.70 6.96
N ASP A 4 11.57 34.59 5.86
CA ASP A 4 11.57 33.37 5.04
C ASP A 4 12.28 32.22 5.78
N ALA A 5 13.41 32.53 6.43
CA ALA A 5 14.14 31.54 7.21
C ALA A 5 13.29 31.07 8.41
N GLU A 6 12.59 32.00 9.04
CA GLU A 6 11.71 31.67 10.18
C GLU A 6 10.53 30.80 9.73
N ARG A 7 9.95 31.08 8.55
CA ARG A 7 8.87 30.28 7.98
C ARG A 7 9.33 28.89 7.64
N GLU A 8 10.53 28.76 7.09
CA GLU A 8 11.10 27.44 6.78
C GLU A 8 11.32 26.62 8.05
N GLN A 9 11.86 27.26 9.09
CA GLN A 9 12.06 26.59 10.37
C GLN A 9 10.74 26.16 11.00
N GLN A 10 9.71 27.03 10.91
CA GLN A 10 8.39 26.72 11.44
C GLN A 10 7.78 25.56 10.68
N LEU A 11 7.91 25.53 9.35
CA LEU A 11 7.41 24.44 8.52
C LEU A 11 8.08 23.13 8.89
N ILE A 12 9.39 23.14 9.07
CA ILE A 12 10.15 21.93 9.47
C ILE A 12 9.68 21.45 10.84
N GLN A 13 9.51 22.37 11.80
CA GLN A 13 9.01 22.02 13.12
C GLN A 13 7.60 21.44 13.08
N ASP A 14 6.73 22.02 12.25
CA ASP A 14 5.36 21.52 12.10
C ASP A 14 5.36 20.10 11.49
N LEU A 15 6.20 19.87 10.48
CA LEU A 15 6.35 18.55 9.86
C LEU A 15 6.88 17.53 10.86
N GLN A 16 7.87 17.90 11.67
CA GLN A 16 8.41 17.03 12.70
C GLN A 16 7.36 16.70 13.76
N ALA A 17 6.54 17.68 14.15
CA ALA A 17 5.46 17.48 15.10
C ALA A 17 4.41 16.53 14.55
N GLU A 18 4.07 16.65 13.26
CA GLU A 18 3.14 15.73 12.60
C GLU A 18 3.73 14.30 12.55
N LEU A 19 5.00 14.18 12.18
CA LEU A 19 5.68 12.88 12.14
C LEU A 19 5.70 12.21 13.51
N ALA A 20 5.88 13.00 14.56
CA ALA A 20 5.93 12.48 15.93
C ALA A 20 4.60 11.88 16.38
N LYS A 21 3.49 12.29 15.77
CA LYS A 21 2.15 11.77 16.08
C LYS A 21 1.82 10.50 15.31
N LEU A 22 2.55 10.21 14.23
CA LEU A 22 2.26 9.06 13.38
C LEU A 22 2.85 7.80 13.97
N LYS A 23 2.09 6.72 13.87
CA LYS A 23 2.57 5.40 14.19
C LYS A 23 2.98 4.70 12.90
N VAL A 24 4.07 3.93 12.96
CA VAL A 24 4.51 3.16 11.79
C VAL A 24 3.41 2.19 11.34
N SER A 25 2.66 1.61 12.29
CA SER A 25 1.55 0.72 11.96
C SER A 25 0.47 1.42 11.14
N ASP A 26 0.16 2.68 11.44
CA ASP A 26 -0.83 3.45 10.67
C ASP A 26 -0.32 3.73 9.26
N LEU A 27 0.96 4.07 9.14
CA LEU A 27 1.58 4.32 7.84
C LEU A 27 1.61 3.04 7.00
N LEU A 28 1.92 1.90 7.62
CA LEU A 28 1.90 0.61 6.94
C LEU A 28 0.51 0.27 6.41
N LEU A 29 -0.54 0.53 7.20
CA LEU A 29 -1.91 0.30 6.74
C LEU A 29 -2.24 1.14 5.51
N GLN A 30 -1.86 2.41 5.53
CA GLN A 30 -2.06 3.29 4.37
C GLN A 30 -1.25 2.82 3.16
N THR A 31 -0.03 2.38 3.39
CA THR A 31 0.84 1.86 2.32
C THR A 31 0.24 0.60 1.70
N LEU A 32 -0.26 -0.32 2.53
CA LEU A 32 -0.91 -1.54 2.04
C LEU A 32 -2.18 -1.21 1.26
N TYR A 33 -2.94 -0.23 1.72
CA TYR A 33 -4.13 0.23 1.00
C TYR A 33 -3.75 0.75 -0.39
N THR A 34 -2.73 1.58 -0.47
CA THR A 34 -2.27 2.15 -1.73
C THR A 34 -1.74 1.06 -2.68
N ILE A 35 -0.94 0.13 -2.15
CA ILE A 35 -0.41 -0.99 -2.92
C ILE A 35 -1.55 -1.85 -3.46
N SER A 36 -2.54 -2.15 -2.62
CA SER A 36 -3.71 -2.95 -3.02
C SER A 36 -4.50 -2.27 -4.14
N SER A 37 -4.76 -0.99 -3.97
CA SER A 37 -5.51 -0.21 -4.94
C SER A 37 -4.79 -0.19 -6.29
N LEU A 38 -3.51 0.11 -6.28
CA LEU A 38 -2.71 0.16 -7.50
C LEU A 38 -2.58 -1.23 -8.12
N GLY A 39 -2.40 -2.25 -7.29
CA GLY A 39 -2.30 -3.62 -7.77
C GLY A 39 -3.54 -4.06 -8.54
N PHE A 40 -4.73 -3.75 -8.03
CA PHE A 40 -5.97 -4.06 -8.74
C PHE A 40 -6.08 -3.30 -10.06
N HIS A 41 -5.63 -2.05 -10.10
CA HIS A 41 -5.61 -1.28 -11.34
C HIS A 41 -4.73 -1.90 -12.42
N ARG A 42 -3.71 -2.63 -12.03
CA ARG A 42 -2.78 -3.28 -12.96
C ARG A 42 -3.26 -4.65 -13.44
N LEU A 43 -4.43 -5.10 -13.00
CA LEU A 43 -4.95 -6.42 -13.38
C LEU A 43 -5.83 -6.38 -14.63
N SER A 44 -6.36 -5.22 -15.00
CA SER A 44 -7.26 -5.14 -16.14
C SER A 44 -7.26 -3.74 -16.77
N GLY A 45 -7.90 -3.62 -17.94
CA GLY A 45 -8.09 -2.36 -18.63
C GLY A 45 -6.81 -1.84 -19.29
N GLU A 46 -6.80 -0.54 -19.56
CA GLU A 46 -5.71 0.11 -20.30
C GLU A 46 -4.43 0.21 -19.47
N THR A 47 -4.55 0.16 -18.15
CA THR A 47 -3.39 0.23 -17.26
C THR A 47 -2.87 -1.14 -16.85
N LYS A 48 -3.34 -2.19 -17.51
CA LYS A 48 -2.95 -3.57 -17.20
C LYS A 48 -1.44 -3.75 -17.30
N ASP A 49 -0.86 -4.29 -16.23
CA ASP A 49 0.57 -4.61 -16.16
C ASP A 49 0.72 -5.73 -15.13
N LEU A 50 0.77 -6.96 -15.61
CA LEU A 50 0.76 -8.14 -14.74
C LEU A 50 2.02 -8.26 -13.89
N ASP A 51 3.16 -7.76 -14.38
CA ASP A 51 4.39 -7.77 -13.58
C ASP A 51 4.25 -6.84 -12.37
N GLN A 52 3.63 -5.68 -12.55
CA GLN A 52 3.40 -4.74 -11.44
C GLN A 52 2.32 -5.26 -10.49
N ALA A 53 1.29 -5.93 -11.01
CA ALA A 53 0.29 -6.57 -10.17
C ALA A 53 0.91 -7.67 -9.31
N ARG A 54 1.80 -8.47 -9.89
CA ARG A 54 2.53 -9.50 -9.15
C ARG A 54 3.39 -8.89 -8.05
N LEU A 55 4.06 -7.79 -8.33
CA LEU A 55 4.88 -7.09 -7.34
C LEU A 55 4.02 -6.63 -6.17
N ALA A 56 2.82 -6.11 -6.44
CA ALA A 56 1.89 -5.71 -5.38
C ALA A 56 1.50 -6.90 -4.50
N ILE A 57 1.22 -8.06 -5.11
CA ILE A 57 0.90 -9.30 -4.38
C ILE A 57 2.06 -9.71 -3.48
N GLU A 58 3.27 -9.71 -4.01
CA GLU A 58 4.46 -10.09 -3.24
C GLU A 58 4.71 -9.13 -2.08
N ALA A 59 4.50 -7.82 -2.29
CA ALA A 59 4.64 -6.82 -1.24
C ALA A 59 3.61 -7.05 -0.13
N LEU A 60 2.36 -7.33 -0.47
CA LEU A 60 1.32 -7.61 0.52
C LEU A 60 1.65 -8.88 1.33
N LYS A 61 2.10 -9.93 0.65
CA LYS A 61 2.50 -11.17 1.31
C LYS A 61 3.64 -10.94 2.31
N ALA A 62 4.58 -10.08 1.97
CA ALA A 62 5.73 -9.80 2.82
C ALA A 62 5.37 -8.92 4.01
N LEU A 63 4.48 -7.94 3.81
CA LEU A 63 4.19 -6.93 4.82
C LEU A 63 3.07 -7.32 5.77
N LEU A 64 2.10 -8.14 5.35
CA LEU A 64 0.99 -8.53 6.21
C LEU A 64 1.43 -9.21 7.51
N PRO A 65 2.40 -10.17 7.48
CA PRO A 65 2.86 -10.77 8.73
C PRO A 65 3.48 -9.76 9.70
N VAL A 66 4.09 -8.70 9.18
CA VAL A 66 4.68 -7.64 10.01
C VAL A 66 3.61 -6.88 10.78
N LEU A 67 2.40 -6.78 10.23
CA LEU A 67 1.28 -6.09 10.87
C LEU A 67 0.59 -6.90 11.94
N GLU A 68 0.78 -8.22 11.97
CA GLU A 68 0.17 -9.07 12.98
C GLU A 68 0.66 -8.68 14.37
N GLY A 69 -0.29 -8.36 15.26
CA GLY A 69 0.02 -7.88 16.60
C GLY A 69 0.33 -6.39 16.70
N ALA A 70 0.56 -5.71 15.58
CA ALA A 70 0.86 -4.27 15.54
C ALA A 70 -0.34 -3.44 15.10
N ALA A 71 -1.25 -4.04 14.34
CA ALA A 71 -2.47 -3.40 13.85
C ALA A 71 -3.69 -4.16 14.38
N PRO A 72 -4.89 -3.55 14.36
CA PRO A 72 -6.10 -4.25 14.77
C PRO A 72 -6.32 -5.53 13.96
N ASP A 73 -6.78 -6.59 14.62
CA ASP A 73 -7.01 -7.90 14.00
C ASP A 73 -7.97 -7.79 12.81
N ASP A 74 -8.98 -6.91 12.90
CA ASP A 74 -9.95 -6.68 11.82
C ASP A 74 -9.27 -6.18 10.56
N ALA A 75 -8.33 -5.23 10.71
CA ALA A 75 -7.60 -4.66 9.58
C ALA A 75 -6.72 -5.72 8.93
N VAL A 76 -6.02 -6.53 9.73
CA VAL A 76 -5.16 -7.60 9.21
C VAL A 76 -6.00 -8.62 8.45
N ARG A 77 -7.14 -9.00 8.99
CA ARG A 77 -8.06 -9.94 8.35
C ARG A 77 -8.56 -9.40 7.00
N ASP A 78 -8.94 -8.12 6.98
CA ASP A 78 -9.46 -7.49 5.77
C ASP A 78 -8.39 -7.45 4.66
N PHE A 79 -7.15 -7.11 5.02
CA PHE A 79 -6.05 -7.11 4.05
C PHE A 79 -5.68 -8.51 3.58
N ASN A 80 -5.78 -9.52 4.44
CA ASN A 80 -5.60 -10.91 4.01
C ASN A 80 -6.66 -11.30 2.97
N GLN A 81 -7.88 -10.86 3.16
CA GLN A 81 -8.96 -11.11 2.19
C GLN A 81 -8.68 -10.39 0.87
N VAL A 82 -8.20 -9.14 0.93
CA VAL A 82 -7.79 -8.38 -0.26
C VAL A 82 -6.70 -9.13 -1.00
N LEU A 83 -5.71 -9.66 -0.27
CA LEU A 83 -4.63 -10.42 -0.88
C LEU A 83 -5.15 -11.66 -1.63
N VAL A 84 -6.04 -12.42 -0.99
CA VAL A 84 -6.66 -13.60 -1.63
C VAL A 84 -7.40 -13.19 -2.90
N ASN A 85 -8.19 -12.13 -2.84
CA ASN A 85 -8.95 -11.65 -3.99
C ASN A 85 -8.02 -11.21 -5.13
N MET A 86 -6.93 -10.55 -4.79
CA MET A 86 -5.95 -10.10 -5.78
C MET A 86 -5.23 -11.29 -6.43
N GLN A 87 -4.87 -12.29 -5.64
CA GLN A 87 -4.24 -13.51 -6.17
C GLN A 87 -5.16 -14.24 -7.14
N LEU A 88 -6.45 -14.33 -6.81
CA LEU A 88 -7.43 -14.96 -7.69
C LEU A 88 -7.61 -14.17 -8.99
N ALA A 89 -7.67 -12.85 -8.88
CA ALA A 89 -7.81 -11.98 -10.06
C ALA A 89 -6.55 -12.05 -10.93
N TYR A 90 -5.38 -12.12 -10.31
CA TYR A 90 -4.11 -12.27 -11.03
C TYR A 90 -4.07 -13.59 -11.79
N ALA A 91 -4.44 -14.69 -11.15
CA ALA A 91 -4.48 -16.00 -11.80
C ALA A 91 -5.41 -16.01 -13.01
N ALA A 92 -6.59 -15.39 -12.87
CA ALA A 92 -7.53 -15.27 -13.96
C ALA A 92 -6.97 -14.43 -15.13
N ALA A 93 -6.27 -13.35 -14.81
CA ALA A 93 -5.67 -12.47 -15.82
C ALA A 93 -4.54 -13.17 -16.59
N VAL A 94 -3.73 -13.96 -15.88
CA VAL A 94 -2.67 -14.76 -16.52
C VAL A 94 -3.27 -15.81 -17.45
N GLU A 95 -4.32 -16.48 -16.99
CA GLU A 95 -5.01 -17.50 -17.79
C GLU A 95 -5.61 -16.89 -19.07
N GLU A 96 -6.22 -15.73 -18.94
CA GLU A 96 -6.76 -15.01 -20.09
C GLU A 96 -5.67 -14.63 -21.09
N ARG A 97 -4.52 -14.17 -20.60
CA ARG A 97 -3.37 -13.82 -21.44
C ARG A 97 -2.86 -15.04 -22.21
N GLU A 98 -2.81 -16.19 -21.55
CA GLU A 98 -2.32 -17.44 -22.16
C GLU A 98 -3.25 -17.97 -23.25
N ARG A 99 -4.55 -17.69 -23.14
CA ARG A 99 -5.52 -18.07 -24.14
C ARG A 99 -5.47 -17.18 -25.39
N SER A 100 -4.97 -15.99 -25.24
CA SER A 100 -4.81 -15.05 -26.34
C SER A 100 -3.59 -15.40 -27.16
#